data_25bacd4266166985f1e8a557d434efc7
#
_entry.id   25bacd4266166985f1e8a557d434efc7
#
_cell.length_a   1.000
_cell.length_b   1.000
_cell.length_c   1.000
_cell.angle_alpha   90.00
_cell.angle_beta   90.00
_cell.angle_gamma   90.00
#
_symmetry.space_group_name_H-M   'P 1'
#
loop_
_entity.id
_entity.type
_entity.pdbx_description
1 polymer ?
#
loop_
_entity_poly.entity_id
_entity_poly.type
_entity_poly.pdbx_seq_one_letter_code
_entity_poly.pdbx_strand_id
1 'polypeptide(L)'
;KDRHNRDLCLGMTHEEVVTSLAAGLIKSYRQLPFMVYQIQTKFRDEPRPRGGLIRVREFTMKDGCSFHADFEDLDAYYPQVYQAYFNIFRRCGIDVVAVSSDTGMMGGTMAHEFMALSPDGEDTILMCDACGYKANRQVAAFQKLKPAPETALPLKEIHTPGTTTIDELAAFLNISTEKTAKAVFLVATIADDSGPLEDQFVFAVVRGDMDLNETKISNAVNALALRPATPEEILD
;
A
#
# COMPACT_ATOMS: atom_id res chain seq x y z
N LYS A 1 29.65 8.41 -7.45
CA LYS A 1 30.38 7.97 -8.67
C LYS A 1 31.53 7.07 -8.27
N ASP A 2 31.83 6.09 -9.10
CA ASP A 2 33.02 5.26 -8.92
C ASP A 2 34.30 5.94 -9.43
N ARG A 3 35.45 5.27 -9.31
CA ARG A 3 36.74 5.77 -9.79
C ARG A 3 36.79 6.01 -11.30
N HIS A 4 35.85 5.49 -12.06
CA HIS A 4 35.72 5.68 -13.51
C HIS A 4 34.64 6.71 -13.87
N ASN A 5 34.18 7.49 -12.89
CA ASN A 5 33.16 8.53 -13.01
C ASN A 5 31.76 8.02 -13.46
N ARG A 6 31.49 6.74 -13.25
CA ARG A 6 30.15 6.15 -13.49
C ARG A 6 29.24 6.43 -12.30
N ASP A 7 27.98 6.74 -12.57
CA ASP A 7 26.99 6.94 -11.53
C ASP A 7 26.63 5.58 -10.89
N LEU A 8 26.56 5.58 -9.57
CA LEU A 8 26.17 4.42 -8.75
C LEU A 8 25.11 4.88 -7.76
N CYS A 9 24.20 3.98 -7.41
CA CYS A 9 23.28 4.14 -6.29
C CYS A 9 23.43 2.98 -5.31
N LEU A 10 23.10 3.25 -4.06
CA LEU A 10 23.02 2.20 -3.04
C LEU A 10 21.70 1.43 -3.23
N GLY A 11 21.75 0.11 -3.10
CA GLY A 11 20.58 -0.73 -3.32
C GLY A 11 19.57 -0.61 -2.17
N MET A 12 18.37 -0.08 -2.45
CA MET A 12 17.24 -0.12 -1.52
C MET A 12 16.56 -1.49 -1.53
N THR A 13 16.58 -2.15 -2.67
CA THR A 13 15.99 -3.47 -2.93
C THR A 13 16.71 -4.11 -4.11
N HIS A 14 16.63 -5.41 -4.31
CA HIS A 14 17.46 -6.09 -5.30
C HIS A 14 16.67 -6.96 -6.31
N GLU A 15 15.35 -6.79 -6.42
CA GLU A 15 14.51 -7.60 -7.32
C GLU A 15 14.95 -7.48 -8.77
N GLU A 16 15.23 -6.28 -9.25
CA GLU A 16 15.70 -6.05 -10.62
C GLU A 16 17.07 -6.71 -10.88
N VAL A 17 17.98 -6.59 -9.90
CA VAL A 17 19.31 -7.21 -9.98
C VAL A 17 19.18 -8.74 -10.02
N VAL A 18 18.35 -9.31 -9.16
CA VAL A 18 18.11 -10.74 -9.07
C VAL A 18 17.41 -11.27 -10.32
N THR A 19 16.45 -10.49 -10.86
CA THR A 19 15.74 -10.84 -12.10
C THR A 19 16.71 -10.84 -13.29
N SER A 20 17.58 -9.84 -13.40
CA SER A 20 18.62 -9.80 -14.44
C SER A 20 19.58 -10.99 -14.32
N LEU A 21 19.99 -11.37 -13.11
CA LEU A 21 20.80 -12.54 -12.84
C LEU A 21 20.08 -13.83 -13.27
N ALA A 22 18.83 -14.00 -12.86
CA ALA A 22 18.02 -15.16 -13.21
C ALA A 22 17.82 -15.29 -14.72
N ALA A 23 17.55 -14.20 -15.43
CA ALA A 23 17.44 -14.18 -16.90
C ALA A 23 18.74 -14.61 -17.58
N GLY A 24 19.90 -14.31 -16.97
CA GLY A 24 21.21 -14.80 -17.43
C GLY A 24 21.45 -16.30 -17.22
N LEU A 25 20.86 -16.88 -16.17
CA LEU A 25 21.08 -18.27 -15.74
C LEU A 25 20.05 -19.24 -16.32
N ILE A 26 18.78 -18.87 -16.34
CA ILE A 26 17.67 -19.70 -16.81
C ILE A 26 17.64 -19.68 -18.34
N LYS A 27 17.81 -20.84 -18.95
CA LYS A 27 17.83 -21.01 -20.41
C LYS A 27 16.63 -21.79 -20.95
N SER A 28 15.82 -22.36 -20.07
CA SER A 28 14.65 -23.15 -20.45
C SER A 28 13.61 -23.10 -19.33
N TYR A 29 12.32 -23.09 -19.69
CA TYR A 29 11.20 -23.20 -18.75
C TYR A 29 11.28 -24.49 -17.87
N ARG A 30 12.00 -25.53 -18.33
CA ARG A 30 12.22 -26.77 -17.57
C ARG A 30 13.10 -26.57 -16.33
N GLN A 31 13.76 -25.42 -16.19
CA GLN A 31 14.54 -25.06 -15.00
C GLN A 31 13.68 -24.36 -13.94
N LEU A 32 12.39 -24.12 -14.23
CA LEU A 32 11.41 -23.56 -13.31
C LEU A 32 10.61 -24.68 -12.62
N PRO A 33 10.13 -24.49 -11.38
CA PRO A 33 10.38 -23.32 -10.56
C PRO A 33 11.83 -23.21 -10.11
N PHE A 34 12.29 -21.99 -9.91
CA PHE A 34 13.66 -21.70 -9.50
C PHE A 34 13.65 -20.62 -8.39
N MET A 35 14.38 -20.84 -7.31
CA MET A 35 14.47 -19.91 -6.22
C MET A 35 15.91 -19.57 -5.90
N VAL A 36 16.17 -18.30 -5.71
CA VAL A 36 17.44 -17.78 -5.18
C VAL A 36 17.18 -16.95 -3.93
N TYR A 37 18.17 -16.85 -3.06
CA TYR A 37 18.11 -16.00 -1.88
C TYR A 37 19.45 -15.33 -1.63
N GLN A 38 19.39 -14.26 -0.88
CA GLN A 38 20.56 -13.54 -0.42
C GLN A 38 20.38 -13.08 1.02
N ILE A 39 21.47 -12.87 1.72
CA ILE A 39 21.55 -12.16 2.99
C ILE A 39 22.50 -11.00 2.75
N GLN A 40 21.96 -9.82 2.55
CA GLN A 40 22.68 -8.67 1.99
C GLN A 40 22.24 -7.37 2.64
N THR A 41 23.17 -6.44 2.75
CA THR A 41 22.88 -5.08 3.22
C THR A 41 22.00 -4.33 2.22
N LYS A 42 20.99 -3.65 2.74
CA LYS A 42 20.11 -2.73 2.01
C LYS A 42 20.29 -1.33 2.58
N PHE A 43 20.09 -0.33 1.73
CA PHE A 43 20.16 1.07 2.09
C PHE A 43 18.85 1.75 1.73
N ARG A 44 18.17 2.36 2.71
CA ARG A 44 16.95 3.12 2.48
C ARG A 44 17.08 4.51 3.08
N ASP A 45 16.67 5.52 2.34
CA ASP A 45 16.71 6.90 2.81
C ASP A 45 15.56 7.16 3.78
N GLU A 46 15.68 6.55 4.97
CA GLU A 46 14.72 6.72 6.04
C GLU A 46 14.84 8.12 6.64
N PRO A 47 13.80 8.97 6.50
CA PRO A 47 13.87 10.35 6.96
C PRO A 47 13.96 10.47 8.48
N ARG A 48 13.41 9.48 9.23
CA ARG A 48 13.35 9.50 10.70
C ARG A 48 13.74 8.14 11.30
N PRO A 49 15.03 7.78 11.32
CA PRO A 49 15.48 6.57 12.00
C PRO A 49 15.06 6.60 13.48
N ARG A 50 14.54 5.46 13.97
CA ARG A 50 14.04 5.33 15.35
C ARG A 50 13.98 3.88 15.81
N GLY A 51 13.71 3.67 17.11
CA GLY A 51 13.57 2.33 17.66
C GLY A 51 14.88 1.55 17.70
N GLY A 52 16.03 2.23 17.90
CA GLY A 52 17.35 1.60 17.91
C GLY A 52 17.71 1.00 16.57
N LEU A 53 17.69 -0.35 16.44
CA LEU A 53 17.98 -1.07 15.20
C LEU A 53 16.72 -1.44 14.40
N ILE A 54 15.52 -1.08 14.88
CA ILE A 54 14.26 -1.48 14.23
C ILE A 54 14.04 -0.70 12.93
N ARG A 55 14.33 0.62 12.95
CA ARG A 55 14.15 1.48 11.79
C ARG A 55 15.38 2.32 11.52
N VAL A 56 16.20 1.83 10.61
CA VAL A 56 17.53 2.38 10.29
C VAL A 56 17.69 2.55 8.78
N ARG A 57 18.71 3.28 8.35
CA ARG A 57 19.01 3.52 6.94
C ARG A 57 19.84 2.43 6.28
N GLU A 58 20.59 1.68 7.08
CA GLU A 58 21.41 0.55 6.65
C GLU A 58 21.07 -0.68 7.49
N PHE A 59 20.71 -1.78 6.86
CA PHE A 59 20.34 -3.01 7.57
C PHE A 59 20.57 -4.24 6.71
N THR A 60 20.80 -5.38 7.36
CA THR A 60 20.89 -6.66 6.68
C THR A 60 19.50 -7.24 6.48
N MET A 61 19.18 -7.64 5.25
CA MET A 61 17.92 -8.28 4.88
C MET A 61 18.19 -9.69 4.36
N LYS A 62 17.43 -10.67 4.83
CA LYS A 62 17.23 -11.92 4.13
C LYS A 62 16.16 -11.69 3.06
N ASP A 63 16.46 -12.04 1.85
CA ASP A 63 15.68 -11.73 0.69
C ASP A 63 15.67 -12.94 -0.25
N GLY A 64 14.51 -13.38 -0.70
CA GLY A 64 14.35 -14.56 -1.53
C GLY A 64 13.36 -14.30 -2.66
N CYS A 65 13.79 -14.64 -3.89
CA CYS A 65 12.99 -14.47 -5.09
C CYS A 65 12.76 -15.82 -5.75
N SER A 66 11.52 -16.17 -6.01
CA SER A 66 11.14 -17.35 -6.76
C SER A 66 10.64 -16.99 -8.15
N PHE A 67 10.95 -17.82 -9.12
CA PHE A 67 10.61 -17.66 -10.52
C PHE A 67 9.80 -18.88 -10.97
N HIS A 68 8.68 -18.63 -11.60
CA HIS A 68 7.68 -19.63 -11.98
C HIS A 68 7.34 -19.54 -13.45
N ALA A 69 6.83 -20.63 -14.02
CA ALA A 69 6.43 -20.66 -15.43
C ALA A 69 5.09 -19.92 -15.67
N ASP A 70 4.22 -19.96 -14.66
CA ASP A 70 2.89 -19.36 -14.69
C ASP A 70 2.40 -19.05 -13.27
N PHE A 71 1.23 -18.41 -13.20
CA PHE A 71 0.61 -18.05 -11.91
C PHE A 71 0.12 -19.26 -11.12
N GLU A 72 -0.28 -20.36 -11.76
CA GLU A 72 -0.75 -21.56 -11.08
C GLU A 72 0.39 -22.20 -10.27
N ASP A 73 1.59 -22.27 -10.83
CA ASP A 73 2.79 -22.75 -10.14
C ASP A 73 3.18 -21.83 -8.98
N LEU A 74 3.11 -20.51 -9.18
CA LEU A 74 3.34 -19.53 -8.12
C LEU A 74 2.32 -19.65 -6.98
N ASP A 75 1.04 -19.78 -7.30
CA ASP A 75 -0.04 -19.91 -6.32
C ASP A 75 0.09 -21.22 -5.51
N ALA A 76 0.58 -22.28 -6.10
CA ALA A 76 0.89 -23.53 -5.42
C ALA A 76 2.13 -23.42 -4.50
N TYR A 77 3.07 -22.57 -4.83
CA TYR A 77 4.30 -22.35 -4.07
C TYR A 77 4.13 -21.35 -2.93
N TYR A 78 3.36 -20.30 -3.12
CA TYR A 78 3.18 -19.20 -2.15
C TYR A 78 2.77 -19.66 -0.74
N PRO A 79 1.83 -20.63 -0.56
CA PRO A 79 1.49 -21.16 0.77
C PRO A 79 2.65 -21.83 1.50
N GLN A 80 3.61 -22.40 0.78
CA GLN A 80 4.80 -23.02 1.37
C GLN A 80 5.72 -21.95 1.97
N VAL A 81 5.93 -20.84 1.27
CA VAL A 81 6.70 -19.68 1.78
C VAL A 81 5.96 -19.02 2.95
N TYR A 82 4.66 -18.86 2.84
CA TYR A 82 3.81 -18.36 3.92
C TYR A 82 3.97 -19.19 5.21
N GLN A 83 3.90 -20.50 5.11
CA GLN A 83 4.13 -21.40 6.25
C GLN A 83 5.58 -21.35 6.76
N ALA A 84 6.55 -21.19 5.87
CA ALA A 84 7.95 -21.06 6.23
C ALA A 84 8.19 -19.84 7.13
N TYR A 85 7.54 -18.71 6.89
CA TYR A 85 7.63 -17.52 7.75
C TYR A 85 7.08 -17.78 9.15
N PHE A 86 5.96 -18.46 9.31
CA PHE A 86 5.49 -18.86 10.64
C PHE A 86 6.51 -19.75 11.37
N ASN A 87 7.10 -20.69 10.65
CA ASN A 87 8.13 -21.55 11.22
C ASN A 87 9.37 -20.77 11.65
N ILE A 88 9.79 -19.77 10.88
CA ILE A 88 10.92 -18.89 11.20
C ILE A 88 10.62 -18.12 12.49
N PHE A 89 9.51 -17.39 12.55
CA PHE A 89 9.17 -16.58 13.72
C PHE A 89 8.96 -17.41 14.97
N ARG A 90 8.31 -18.56 14.87
CA ARG A 90 8.19 -19.52 15.98
C ARG A 90 9.55 -19.96 16.50
N ARG A 91 10.52 -20.25 15.61
CA ARG A 91 11.89 -20.60 16.00
C ARG A 91 12.64 -19.45 16.64
N CYS A 92 12.29 -18.22 16.30
CA CYS A 92 12.81 -17.00 16.94
C CYS A 92 12.10 -16.67 18.26
N GLY A 93 11.06 -17.43 18.66
CA GLY A 93 10.27 -17.15 19.87
C GLY A 93 9.38 -15.91 19.73
N ILE A 94 8.97 -15.56 18.51
CA ILE A 94 8.13 -14.39 18.23
C ILE A 94 6.77 -14.90 17.72
N ASP A 95 5.72 -14.55 18.44
CA ASP A 95 4.35 -14.82 18.01
C ASP A 95 3.92 -13.77 16.99
N VAL A 96 3.48 -14.22 15.83
CA VAL A 96 3.04 -13.34 14.74
C VAL A 96 1.66 -13.70 14.22
N VAL A 97 0.97 -12.70 13.70
CA VAL A 97 -0.21 -12.87 12.86
C VAL A 97 0.12 -12.44 11.43
N ALA A 98 -0.31 -13.23 10.46
CA ALA A 98 -0.22 -12.81 9.06
C ALA A 98 -1.45 -11.98 8.72
N VAL A 99 -1.24 -10.84 8.10
CA VAL A 99 -2.27 -9.89 7.69
C VAL A 99 -2.13 -9.57 6.20
N SER A 100 -3.25 -9.36 5.53
CA SER A 100 -3.23 -8.82 4.17
C SER A 100 -2.67 -7.40 4.18
N SER A 101 -1.78 -7.13 3.26
CA SER A 101 -1.06 -5.86 3.14
C SER A 101 -1.11 -5.32 1.72
N ASP A 102 -0.65 -4.09 1.56
CA ASP A 102 -0.47 -3.47 0.27
C ASP A 102 0.72 -4.08 -0.49
N THR A 103 0.60 -4.21 -1.80
CA THR A 103 1.71 -4.69 -2.64
C THR A 103 2.75 -3.62 -2.90
N GLY A 104 2.41 -2.35 -2.64
CA GLY A 104 3.27 -1.20 -2.84
C GLY A 104 3.71 -1.01 -4.29
N MET A 105 4.83 -0.33 -4.47
CA MET A 105 5.43 -0.08 -5.79
C MET A 105 5.91 -1.34 -6.52
N MET A 106 6.01 -2.47 -5.82
CA MET A 106 6.45 -3.74 -6.40
C MET A 106 5.38 -4.39 -7.28
N GLY A 107 4.13 -3.95 -7.14
CA GLY A 107 3.00 -4.53 -7.86
C GLY A 107 2.62 -5.92 -7.38
N GLY A 108 1.90 -6.66 -8.22
CA GLY A 108 1.38 -7.97 -7.87
C GLY A 108 -0.05 -7.92 -7.34
N THR A 109 -0.62 -9.10 -7.05
CA THR A 109 -2.03 -9.24 -6.69
C THR A 109 -2.26 -9.52 -5.21
N MET A 110 -1.21 -9.90 -4.47
CA MET A 110 -1.33 -10.33 -3.08
C MET A 110 -0.03 -10.05 -2.31
N ALA A 111 -0.16 -9.52 -1.11
CA ALA A 111 0.93 -9.38 -0.15
C ALA A 111 0.46 -9.73 1.26
N HIS A 112 1.36 -10.31 2.06
CA HIS A 112 1.15 -10.55 3.48
C HIS A 112 2.30 -9.97 4.29
N GLU A 113 1.95 -9.41 5.44
CA GLU A 113 2.90 -9.02 6.48
C GLU A 113 2.72 -9.91 7.70
N PHE A 114 3.84 -10.30 8.31
CA PHE A 114 3.84 -11.08 9.55
C PHE A 114 4.11 -10.12 10.71
N MET A 115 3.07 -9.81 11.46
CA MET A 115 3.05 -8.75 12.45
C MET A 115 3.09 -9.33 13.87
N ALA A 116 4.06 -8.90 14.68
CA ALA A 116 4.05 -9.12 16.12
C ALA A 116 3.14 -8.07 16.77
N LEU A 117 2.17 -8.50 17.55
CA LEU A 117 1.23 -7.59 18.20
C LEU A 117 1.90 -6.90 19.38
N SER A 118 1.93 -5.58 19.39
CA SER A 118 2.49 -4.75 20.45
C SER A 118 1.70 -3.46 20.62
N PRO A 119 1.47 -2.99 21.83
CA PRO A 119 0.86 -1.67 22.06
C PRO A 119 1.74 -0.50 21.55
N ASP A 120 3.05 -0.74 21.43
CA ASP A 120 4.02 0.25 20.94
C ASP A 120 4.19 0.20 19.41
N GLY A 121 3.40 -0.65 18.73
CA GLY A 121 3.43 -0.79 17.27
C GLY A 121 2.91 0.46 16.54
N GLU A 122 3.44 0.72 15.36
CA GLU A 122 3.07 1.90 14.55
C GLU A 122 1.85 1.63 13.66
N ASP A 123 1.66 0.37 13.25
CA ASP A 123 0.57 -0.02 12.36
C ASP A 123 -0.69 -0.41 13.12
N THR A 124 -1.83 -0.19 12.50
CA THR A 124 -3.12 -0.65 12.99
C THR A 124 -3.59 -1.87 12.20
N ILE A 125 -3.82 -2.97 12.89
CA ILE A 125 -4.31 -4.22 12.32
C ILE A 125 -5.79 -4.38 12.65
N LEU A 126 -6.59 -4.69 11.64
CA LEU A 126 -7.99 -5.06 11.80
C LEU A 126 -8.11 -6.59 11.78
N MET A 127 -8.71 -7.13 12.84
CA MET A 127 -8.94 -8.56 12.96
C MET A 127 -10.42 -8.83 13.26
N CYS A 128 -10.98 -9.85 12.61
CA CYS A 128 -12.35 -10.30 12.83
C CYS A 128 -12.34 -11.70 13.47
N ASP A 129 -12.82 -11.80 14.69
CA ASP A 129 -12.87 -13.08 15.41
C ASP A 129 -13.91 -14.04 14.84
N ALA A 130 -14.92 -13.52 14.13
CA ALA A 130 -15.99 -14.34 13.56
C ALA A 130 -15.58 -15.08 12.27
N CYS A 131 -14.80 -14.45 11.40
CA CYS A 131 -14.43 -15.02 10.10
C CYS A 131 -12.91 -15.20 9.90
N GLY A 132 -12.08 -14.78 10.87
CA GLY A 132 -10.63 -14.88 10.81
C GLY A 132 -9.96 -13.88 9.87
N TYR A 133 -10.72 -12.92 9.29
CA TYR A 133 -10.16 -11.87 8.45
C TYR A 133 -9.13 -11.03 9.22
N LYS A 134 -7.98 -10.79 8.61
CA LYS A 134 -6.90 -9.96 9.17
C LYS A 134 -6.28 -9.12 8.07
N ALA A 135 -6.18 -7.82 8.30
CA ALA A 135 -5.58 -6.90 7.33
C ALA A 135 -4.95 -5.69 8.02
N ASN A 136 -3.92 -5.14 7.40
CA ASN A 136 -3.45 -3.81 7.74
C ASN A 136 -4.56 -2.78 7.40
N ARG A 137 -4.75 -1.78 8.26
CA ARG A 137 -5.78 -0.74 8.08
C ARG A 137 -5.73 -0.08 6.70
N GLN A 138 -4.55 0.01 6.11
CA GLN A 138 -4.36 0.64 4.81
C GLN A 138 -5.15 -0.05 3.70
N VAL A 139 -5.27 -1.37 3.75
CA VAL A 139 -5.96 -2.18 2.72
C VAL A 139 -7.24 -2.85 3.21
N ALA A 140 -7.53 -2.77 4.51
CA ALA A 140 -8.66 -3.47 5.11
C ALA A 140 -9.98 -3.13 4.39
N ALA A 141 -10.68 -4.17 3.94
CA ALA A 141 -12.02 -4.07 3.38
C ALA A 141 -13.08 -4.16 4.48
N PHE A 142 -14.14 -3.39 4.34
CA PHE A 142 -15.29 -3.43 5.24
C PHE A 142 -16.58 -3.12 4.48
N GLN A 143 -17.70 -3.61 4.99
CA GLN A 143 -19.00 -3.26 4.47
C GLN A 143 -19.48 -1.96 5.12
N LYS A 144 -19.74 -0.95 4.29
CA LYS A 144 -20.39 0.27 4.76
C LYS A 144 -21.86 -0.04 5.05
N LEU A 145 -22.35 0.45 6.19
CA LEU A 145 -23.79 0.42 6.46
C LEU A 145 -24.53 1.17 5.35
N LYS A 146 -25.53 0.53 4.77
CA LYS A 146 -26.40 1.19 3.80
C LYS A 146 -27.23 2.23 4.53
N PRO A 147 -27.28 3.47 4.06
CA PRO A 147 -28.17 4.48 4.64
C PRO A 147 -29.62 4.03 4.48
N ALA A 148 -30.46 4.45 5.41
CA ALA A 148 -31.91 4.25 5.27
C ALA A 148 -32.39 4.94 3.96
N PRO A 149 -33.34 4.33 3.24
CA PRO A 149 -33.92 4.98 2.07
C PRO A 149 -34.56 6.31 2.44
N GLU A 150 -34.15 7.37 1.77
CA GLU A 150 -34.71 8.70 1.96
C GLU A 150 -35.24 9.24 0.62
N THR A 151 -36.29 10.05 0.69
CA THR A 151 -36.77 10.78 -0.50
C THR A 151 -35.77 11.88 -0.85
N ALA A 152 -35.31 11.90 -2.09
CA ALA A 152 -34.43 12.96 -2.56
C ALA A 152 -35.12 14.32 -2.46
N LEU A 153 -34.45 15.27 -1.85
CA LEU A 153 -34.90 16.67 -1.80
C LEU A 153 -34.49 17.38 -3.09
N PRO A 154 -35.22 18.45 -3.47
CA PRO A 154 -34.79 19.31 -4.57
C PRO A 154 -33.42 19.90 -4.33
N LEU A 155 -32.60 20.00 -5.38
CA LEU A 155 -31.30 20.68 -5.30
C LEU A 155 -31.50 22.14 -4.90
N LYS A 156 -30.76 22.56 -3.88
CA LYS A 156 -30.84 23.92 -3.34
C LYS A 156 -29.44 24.43 -3.02
N GLU A 157 -29.13 25.61 -3.47
CA GLU A 157 -27.93 26.33 -3.06
C GLU A 157 -28.14 26.94 -1.67
N ILE A 158 -27.17 26.74 -0.79
CA ILE A 158 -27.20 27.26 0.59
C ILE A 158 -25.87 27.96 0.88
N HIS A 159 -25.98 29.25 1.26
CA HIS A 159 -24.82 30.00 1.70
C HIS A 159 -24.41 29.57 3.10
N THR A 160 -23.15 29.13 3.26
CA THR A 160 -22.61 28.59 4.52
C THR A 160 -21.42 29.41 5.04
N PRO A 161 -21.66 30.67 5.51
CA PRO A 161 -20.58 31.55 5.91
C PRO A 161 -19.86 31.02 7.16
N GLY A 162 -18.51 31.03 7.13
CA GLY A 162 -17.68 30.66 8.27
C GLY A 162 -17.67 29.19 8.61
N THR A 163 -18.23 28.31 7.76
CA THR A 163 -18.17 26.85 7.93
C THR A 163 -17.04 26.27 7.09
N THR A 164 -16.00 25.78 7.74
CA THR A 164 -14.79 25.25 7.08
C THR A 164 -14.59 23.77 7.34
N THR A 165 -15.28 23.23 8.34
CA THR A 165 -15.19 21.80 8.71
C THR A 165 -16.52 21.09 8.49
N ILE A 166 -16.47 19.76 8.40
CA ILE A 166 -17.67 18.91 8.28
C ILE A 166 -18.59 19.06 9.49
N ASP A 167 -18.03 19.17 10.70
CA ASP A 167 -18.80 19.31 11.94
C ASP A 167 -19.53 20.66 11.97
N GLU A 168 -18.87 21.75 11.59
CA GLU A 168 -19.49 23.06 11.46
C GLU A 168 -20.60 23.08 10.42
N LEU A 169 -20.35 22.46 9.24
CA LEU A 169 -21.33 22.35 8.18
C LEU A 169 -22.56 21.54 8.61
N ALA A 170 -22.34 20.39 9.24
CA ALA A 170 -23.41 19.52 9.74
C ALA A 170 -24.25 20.25 10.82
N ALA A 171 -23.60 20.95 11.74
CA ALA A 171 -24.28 21.79 12.76
C ALA A 171 -25.05 22.91 12.13
N PHE A 172 -24.48 23.65 11.18
CA PHE A 172 -25.14 24.75 10.48
C PHE A 172 -26.39 24.30 9.72
N LEU A 173 -26.31 23.16 9.03
CA LEU A 173 -27.43 22.60 8.28
C LEU A 173 -28.40 21.76 9.13
N ASN A 174 -28.10 21.55 10.40
CA ASN A 174 -28.83 20.68 11.32
C ASN A 174 -29.05 19.26 10.74
N ILE A 175 -27.98 18.68 10.21
CA ILE A 175 -27.93 17.30 9.68
C ILE A 175 -26.78 16.52 10.33
N SER A 176 -26.78 15.19 10.24
CA SER A 176 -25.64 14.38 10.68
C SER A 176 -24.47 14.50 9.71
N THR A 177 -23.24 14.31 10.21
CA THR A 177 -22.02 14.32 9.41
C THR A 177 -22.05 13.25 8.29
N GLU A 178 -22.78 12.14 8.51
CA GLU A 178 -23.00 11.09 7.50
C GLU A 178 -23.77 11.59 6.26
N LYS A 179 -24.51 12.68 6.37
CA LYS A 179 -25.26 13.31 5.28
C LYS A 179 -24.45 14.37 4.54
N THR A 180 -23.22 14.60 4.94
CA THR A 180 -22.28 15.50 4.26
C THR A 180 -21.29 14.72 3.41
N ALA A 181 -20.56 15.42 2.57
CA ALA A 181 -19.51 14.86 1.75
C ALA A 181 -18.24 15.72 1.82
N LYS A 182 -17.08 15.07 1.86
CA LYS A 182 -15.77 15.72 1.70
C LYS A 182 -15.32 15.58 0.25
N ALA A 183 -15.02 16.68 -0.40
CA ALA A 183 -14.37 16.71 -1.70
C ALA A 183 -12.85 16.79 -1.48
N VAL A 184 -12.09 15.93 -2.14
CA VAL A 184 -10.63 15.92 -2.09
C VAL A 184 -10.11 15.89 -3.52
N PHE A 185 -9.26 16.84 -3.82
CA PHE A 185 -8.68 17.05 -5.16
C PHE A 185 -7.22 16.58 -5.14
N LEU A 186 -6.91 15.59 -5.94
CA LEU A 186 -5.59 14.96 -6.02
C LEU A 186 -5.11 14.93 -7.47
N VAL A 187 -3.80 14.80 -7.62
CA VAL A 187 -3.17 14.45 -8.88
C VAL A 187 -2.48 13.10 -8.69
N ALA A 188 -2.82 12.15 -9.54
CA ALA A 188 -2.25 10.82 -9.59
C ALA A 188 -1.24 10.73 -10.73
N THR A 189 -0.02 10.35 -10.41
CA THR A 189 0.98 10.00 -11.44
C THR A 189 0.78 8.53 -11.80
N ILE A 190 0.41 8.25 -13.03
CA ILE A 190 0.12 6.92 -13.55
C ILE A 190 1.20 6.52 -14.55
N ALA A 191 1.65 5.25 -14.49
CA ALA A 191 2.48 4.66 -15.52
C ALA A 191 1.59 3.87 -16.48
N ASP A 192 1.69 4.14 -17.77
CA ASP A 192 1.22 3.21 -18.78
C ASP A 192 2.33 2.18 -19.09
N ASP A 193 1.96 0.93 -19.38
CA ASP A 193 2.89 -0.21 -19.59
C ASP A 193 3.98 0.05 -20.66
N SER A 194 3.86 1.11 -21.45
CA SER A 194 4.80 1.45 -22.53
C SER A 194 4.97 2.96 -22.79
N GLY A 195 4.37 3.81 -21.95
CA GLY A 195 4.34 5.27 -22.13
C GLY A 195 5.12 6.06 -21.07
N PRO A 196 5.23 7.38 -21.25
CA PRO A 196 5.73 8.28 -20.23
C PRO A 196 4.77 8.31 -19.03
N LEU A 197 5.30 8.71 -17.86
CA LEU A 197 4.46 8.99 -16.70
C LEU A 197 3.50 10.15 -17.01
N GLU A 198 2.22 9.95 -16.71
CA GLU A 198 1.20 10.98 -16.91
C GLU A 198 0.56 11.36 -15.57
N ASP A 199 0.35 12.66 -15.39
CA ASP A 199 -0.39 13.19 -14.24
C ASP A 199 -1.87 13.28 -14.60
N GLN A 200 -2.71 12.61 -13.81
CA GLN A 200 -4.16 12.61 -13.96
C GLN A 200 -4.84 13.26 -12.76
N PHE A 201 -5.76 14.19 -13.01
CA PHE A 201 -6.59 14.79 -11.96
C PHE A 201 -7.60 13.77 -11.42
N VAL A 202 -7.66 13.65 -10.09
CA VAL A 202 -8.56 12.75 -9.38
C VAL A 202 -9.43 13.54 -8.42
N PHE A 203 -10.73 13.54 -8.68
CA PHE A 203 -11.74 14.08 -7.78
C PHE A 203 -12.30 12.94 -6.92
N ALA A 204 -11.89 12.89 -5.65
CA ALA A 204 -12.38 11.91 -4.70
C ALA A 204 -13.45 12.51 -3.78
N VAL A 205 -14.53 11.75 -3.58
CA VAL A 205 -15.60 12.15 -2.65
C VAL A 205 -15.78 11.05 -1.62
N VAL A 206 -15.72 11.44 -0.34
CA VAL A 206 -15.98 10.54 0.78
C VAL A 206 -17.09 11.08 1.66
N ARG A 207 -17.83 10.19 2.32
CA ARG A 207 -18.87 10.58 3.28
C ARG A 207 -18.23 11.39 4.43
N GLY A 208 -18.91 12.42 4.92
CA GLY A 208 -18.32 13.40 5.83
C GLY A 208 -17.79 12.84 7.15
N ASP A 209 -18.40 11.77 7.66
CA ASP A 209 -17.94 11.06 8.86
C ASP A 209 -16.74 10.12 8.63
N MET A 210 -16.24 10.03 7.40
CA MET A 210 -15.13 9.15 7.02
C MET A 210 -13.93 9.97 6.57
N ASP A 211 -12.73 9.37 6.71
CA ASP A 211 -11.51 9.92 6.17
C ASP A 211 -11.11 9.21 4.88
N LEU A 212 -10.43 9.96 4.03
CA LEU A 212 -9.86 9.44 2.81
C LEU A 212 -8.68 8.51 3.14
N ASN A 213 -8.57 7.40 2.42
CA ASN A 213 -7.44 6.50 2.50
C ASN A 213 -6.65 6.57 1.19
N GLU A 214 -5.49 7.21 1.23
CA GLU A 214 -4.65 7.45 0.05
C GLU A 214 -4.19 6.15 -0.61
N THR A 215 -3.81 5.13 0.16
CA THR A 215 -3.42 3.81 -0.37
C THR A 215 -4.55 3.19 -1.19
N LYS A 216 -5.80 3.26 -0.69
CA LYS A 216 -6.95 2.72 -1.43
C LYS A 216 -7.26 3.49 -2.70
N ILE A 217 -7.05 4.81 -2.71
CA ILE A 217 -7.19 5.60 -3.93
C ILE A 217 -6.07 5.26 -4.91
N SER A 218 -4.82 5.25 -4.45
CA SER A 218 -3.67 4.88 -5.27
C SER A 218 -3.93 3.56 -5.99
N ASN A 219 -4.36 2.53 -5.24
CA ASN A 219 -4.66 1.22 -5.78
C ASN A 219 -5.86 1.23 -6.75
N ALA A 220 -6.88 2.06 -6.47
CA ALA A 220 -8.08 2.14 -7.31
C ALA A 220 -7.81 2.80 -8.67
N VAL A 221 -6.83 3.71 -8.74
CA VAL A 221 -6.46 4.42 -9.99
C VAL A 221 -5.10 3.95 -10.55
N ASN A 222 -4.49 2.94 -9.97
CA ASN A 222 -3.16 2.43 -10.32
C ASN A 222 -2.06 3.52 -10.31
N ALA A 223 -2.13 4.42 -9.32
CA ALA A 223 -1.19 5.52 -9.22
C ALA A 223 0.14 5.07 -8.59
N LEU A 224 1.24 5.49 -9.16
CA LEU A 224 2.59 5.37 -8.59
C LEU A 224 2.81 6.39 -7.46
N ALA A 225 2.21 7.56 -7.59
CA ALA A 225 2.26 8.63 -6.60
C ALA A 225 0.94 9.41 -6.58
N LEU A 226 0.58 9.94 -5.40
CA LEU A 226 -0.52 10.86 -5.22
C LEU A 226 -0.02 12.13 -4.55
N ARG A 227 -0.52 13.27 -4.97
CA ARG A 227 -0.30 14.56 -4.34
C ARG A 227 -1.59 15.38 -4.32
N PRO A 228 -1.74 16.33 -3.38
CA PRO A 228 -2.81 17.31 -3.46
C PRO A 228 -2.71 18.11 -4.78
N ALA A 229 -3.87 18.39 -5.37
CA ALA A 229 -3.94 19.27 -6.53
C ALA A 229 -3.70 20.74 -6.12
N THR A 230 -3.04 21.50 -6.99
CA THR A 230 -2.88 22.94 -6.79
C THR A 230 -4.19 23.70 -7.09
N PRO A 231 -4.36 24.95 -6.60
CA PRO A 231 -5.54 25.75 -6.93
C PRO A 231 -5.75 25.93 -8.44
N GLU A 232 -4.68 26.04 -9.21
CA GLU A 232 -4.72 26.17 -10.66
C GLU A 232 -5.27 24.90 -11.31
N GLU A 233 -4.80 23.71 -10.88
CA GLU A 233 -5.24 22.41 -11.39
C GLU A 233 -6.70 22.09 -11.03
N ILE A 234 -7.27 22.76 -10.04
CA ILE A 234 -8.68 22.58 -9.66
C ILE A 234 -9.60 23.44 -10.54
N LEU A 235 -9.08 24.54 -11.12
CA LEU A 235 -9.86 25.51 -11.91
C LEU A 235 -9.86 25.21 -13.40
N ASP A 236 -8.90 24.42 -13.88
CA ASP A 236 -8.84 23.93 -15.27
C ASP A 236 -9.81 22.77 -15.50
#